data_5626f07a049a1864bd13b76bfbcbbd98
#
_entry.id   5626f07a049a1864bd13b76bfbcbbd98
#
_cell.length_a   1.000
_cell.length_b   1.000
_cell.length_c   1.000
_cell.angle_alpha   90.00
_cell.angle_beta   90.00
_cell.angle_gamma   90.00
#
_symmetry.space_group_name_H-M   'P 1'
#
loop_
_entity.id
_entity.type
_entity.pdbx_description
1 polymer ?
#
loop_
_entity_poly.entity_id
_entity_poly.type
_entity_poly.pdbx_seq_one_letter_code
_entity_poly.pdbx_strand_id
1 'polypeptide(L)'
;MANEIPYKVLWIDDDSSIIEGFQIKAEDYNIDLCPVNNWEDAESLLKENFEEFSAIILDAECKMNAHDPEECSFIHKVLPTLNKFFGKRQATIPWYILSAGTMDGFNSAMDIAQYNHSEYEKEWGNMVYSKTSPAQNENSPEKLFENIKRIAGNQITNKVLFRYQDTFQYMGEGKLIDKEARNIMLRMLCNLYYPES
;
A
#
# COMPACT_ATOMS: atom_id res chain seq x y z
N MET A 1 -23.16 -7.87 -11.87
CA MET A 1 -21.73 -8.14 -11.66
C MET A 1 -21.52 -8.07 -10.17
N ALA A 2 -20.96 -9.09 -9.54
CA ALA A 2 -20.61 -9.01 -8.12
C ALA A 2 -19.61 -7.87 -7.96
N ASN A 3 -19.86 -6.95 -7.04
CA ASN A 3 -18.87 -5.92 -6.70
C ASN A 3 -17.68 -6.64 -6.05
N GLU A 4 -16.58 -6.74 -6.79
CA GLU A 4 -15.34 -7.26 -6.24
C GLU A 4 -14.89 -6.34 -5.09
N ILE A 5 -14.44 -6.93 -3.97
CA ILE A 5 -13.88 -6.16 -2.87
C ILE A 5 -12.59 -5.48 -3.37
N PRO A 6 -12.48 -4.15 -3.32
CA PRO A 6 -11.29 -3.47 -3.82
C PRO A 6 -10.06 -3.76 -2.95
N TYR A 7 -8.89 -3.75 -3.55
CA TYR A 7 -7.61 -3.82 -2.85
C TYR A 7 -7.33 -2.49 -2.15
N LYS A 8 -7.32 -2.50 -0.83
CA LYS A 8 -7.06 -1.30 -0.04
C LYS A 8 -5.58 -0.99 -0.02
N VAL A 9 -5.19 0.22 -0.40
CA VAL A 9 -3.80 0.66 -0.52
C VAL A 9 -3.60 1.94 0.28
N LEU A 10 -2.69 1.91 1.25
CA LEU A 10 -2.32 3.10 2.00
C LEU A 10 -1.40 3.98 1.15
N TRP A 11 -1.75 5.25 0.98
CA TRP A 11 -0.97 6.21 0.21
C TRP A 11 -0.55 7.41 1.06
N ILE A 12 0.76 7.59 1.24
CA ILE A 12 1.35 8.67 2.04
C ILE A 12 1.84 9.76 1.11
N ASP A 13 1.11 10.88 1.09
CA ASP A 13 1.33 12.00 0.17
C ASP A 13 0.63 13.25 0.73
N ASP A 14 1.31 14.38 0.83
CA ASP A 14 0.73 15.61 1.37
C ASP A 14 0.21 16.58 0.29
N ASP A 15 0.32 16.22 -1.00
CA ASP A 15 -0.25 16.99 -2.10
C ASP A 15 -1.73 16.63 -2.33
N SER A 16 -2.62 17.32 -1.62
CA SER A 16 -4.07 17.13 -1.74
C SER A 16 -4.62 17.43 -3.15
N SER A 17 -3.88 18.15 -3.99
CA SER A 17 -4.36 18.57 -5.32
C SER A 17 -4.44 17.43 -6.33
N ILE A 18 -3.67 16.36 -6.13
CA ILE A 18 -3.60 15.21 -7.03
C ILE A 18 -4.45 14.01 -6.56
N ILE A 19 -4.85 14.00 -5.28
CA ILE A 19 -5.48 12.82 -4.64
C ILE A 19 -6.69 12.32 -5.42
N GLU A 20 -7.66 13.19 -5.69
CA GLU A 20 -8.91 12.80 -6.38
C GLU A 20 -8.64 12.17 -7.76
N GLY A 21 -7.74 12.77 -8.54
CA GLY A 21 -7.38 12.27 -9.87
C GLY A 21 -6.73 10.88 -9.83
N PHE A 22 -5.91 10.61 -8.81
CA PHE A 22 -5.28 9.30 -8.64
C PHE A 22 -6.24 8.26 -8.08
N GLN A 23 -7.16 8.64 -7.19
CA GLN A 23 -8.21 7.74 -6.70
C GLN A 23 -9.10 7.25 -7.85
N ILE A 24 -9.56 8.16 -8.71
CA ILE A 24 -10.36 7.80 -9.91
C ILE A 24 -9.60 6.82 -10.81
N LYS A 25 -8.32 7.07 -11.07
CA LYS A 25 -7.49 6.15 -11.88
C LYS A 25 -7.32 4.77 -11.22
N ALA A 26 -7.14 4.73 -9.91
CA ALA A 26 -6.94 3.50 -9.16
C ALA A 26 -8.19 2.60 -9.15
N GLU A 27 -9.39 3.19 -9.20
CA GLU A 27 -10.66 2.47 -9.30
C GLU A 27 -10.74 1.57 -10.54
N ASP A 28 -10.16 1.97 -11.67
CA ASP A 28 -10.08 1.17 -12.89
C ASP A 28 -9.31 -0.16 -12.70
N TYR A 29 -8.48 -0.20 -11.67
CA TYR A 29 -7.68 -1.38 -11.27
C TYR A 29 -8.26 -2.13 -10.07
N ASN A 30 -9.45 -1.78 -9.62
CA ASN A 30 -10.07 -2.30 -8.39
C ASN A 30 -9.24 -2.00 -7.13
N ILE A 31 -8.65 -0.81 -7.06
CA ILE A 31 -7.86 -0.32 -5.94
C ILE A 31 -8.60 0.81 -5.22
N ASP A 32 -8.72 0.70 -3.89
CA ASP A 32 -9.19 1.74 -2.99
C ASP A 32 -7.97 2.43 -2.36
N LEU A 33 -7.63 3.62 -2.84
CA LEU A 33 -6.55 4.43 -2.29
C LEU A 33 -7.01 5.15 -1.02
N CYS A 34 -6.29 4.89 0.08
CA CYS A 34 -6.49 5.52 1.38
C CYS A 34 -5.37 6.55 1.63
N PRO A 35 -5.56 7.83 1.24
CA PRO A 35 -4.53 8.84 1.38
C PRO A 35 -4.38 9.30 2.82
N VAL A 36 -3.13 9.59 3.23
CA VAL A 36 -2.75 10.24 4.47
C VAL A 36 -1.62 11.23 4.22
N ASN A 37 -1.57 12.33 4.96
CA ASN A 37 -0.69 13.45 4.67
C ASN A 37 0.69 13.36 5.33
N ASN A 38 0.96 12.33 6.13
CA ASN A 38 2.23 12.17 6.85
C ASN A 38 2.40 10.73 7.35
N TRP A 39 3.64 10.41 7.79
CA TRP A 39 3.96 9.08 8.29
C TRP A 39 3.28 8.72 9.61
N GLU A 40 3.13 9.68 10.55
CA GLU A 40 2.55 9.42 11.88
C GLU A 40 1.10 8.91 11.77
N ASP A 41 0.30 9.54 10.90
CA ASP A 41 -1.06 9.10 10.61
C ASP A 41 -1.07 7.73 9.93
N ALA A 42 -0.15 7.51 8.98
CA ALA A 42 0.02 6.21 8.31
C ALA A 42 0.39 5.10 9.31
N GLU A 43 1.36 5.36 10.19
CA GLU A 43 1.78 4.39 11.20
C GLU A 43 0.63 4.02 12.15
N SER A 44 -0.20 4.99 12.52
CA SER A 44 -1.38 4.77 13.36
C SER A 44 -2.40 3.86 12.65
N LEU A 45 -2.71 4.14 11.39
CA LEU A 45 -3.58 3.29 10.58
C LEU A 45 -3.01 1.88 10.39
N LEU A 46 -1.70 1.75 10.15
CA LEU A 46 -1.04 0.44 10.02
C LEU A 46 -1.06 -0.34 11.34
N LYS A 47 -0.95 0.31 12.49
CA LYS A 47 -1.05 -0.36 13.80
C LYS A 47 -2.44 -0.97 14.02
N GLU A 48 -3.47 -0.29 13.58
CA GLU A 48 -4.89 -0.67 13.78
C GLU A 48 -5.42 -1.60 12.70
N ASN A 49 -4.97 -1.42 11.45
CA ASN A 49 -5.62 -1.97 10.26
C ASN A 49 -4.67 -2.70 9.31
N PHE A 50 -3.53 -3.19 9.78
CA PHE A 50 -2.49 -3.78 8.92
C PHE A 50 -3.04 -4.81 7.93
N GLU A 51 -3.89 -5.71 8.41
CA GLU A 51 -4.46 -6.81 7.63
C GLU A 51 -5.46 -6.36 6.55
N GLU A 52 -5.85 -5.08 6.56
CA GLU A 52 -6.74 -4.51 5.54
C GLU A 52 -5.97 -4.00 4.33
N PHE A 53 -4.68 -3.66 4.49
CA PHE A 53 -3.89 -3.09 3.42
C PHE A 53 -3.19 -4.16 2.58
N SER A 54 -3.31 -4.01 1.27
CA SER A 54 -2.65 -4.87 0.28
C SER A 54 -1.29 -4.33 -0.15
N ALA A 55 -1.08 -3.02 -0.03
CA ALA A 55 0.18 -2.35 -0.34
C ALA A 55 0.26 -0.97 0.34
N ILE A 56 1.47 -0.38 0.32
CA ILE A 56 1.74 1.01 0.72
C ILE A 56 2.36 1.75 -0.45
N ILE A 57 1.92 2.97 -0.71
CA ILE A 57 2.57 3.91 -1.64
C ILE A 57 3.15 5.05 -0.81
N LEU A 58 4.40 5.40 -1.05
CA LEU A 58 5.14 6.47 -0.39
C LEU A 58 5.46 7.56 -1.41
N ASP A 59 5.15 8.82 -1.12
CA ASP A 59 5.80 9.91 -1.85
C ASP A 59 7.29 9.95 -1.51
N ALA A 60 8.13 10.44 -2.43
CA ALA A 60 9.55 10.64 -2.16
C ALA A 60 9.80 11.82 -1.22
N GLU A 61 8.93 12.82 -1.28
CA GLU A 61 8.98 14.06 -0.51
C GLU A 61 7.66 14.21 0.24
N CYS A 62 7.67 14.03 1.57
CA CYS A 62 6.49 14.12 2.41
C CYS A 62 6.90 14.47 3.85
N LYS A 63 5.95 14.46 4.77
CA LYS A 63 6.14 14.81 6.18
C LYS A 63 6.19 13.57 7.07
N MET A 64 7.05 13.60 8.09
CA MET A 64 7.04 12.55 9.12
C MET A 64 5.86 12.72 10.09
N ASN A 65 5.47 13.96 10.41
CA ASN A 65 4.26 14.30 11.17
C ASN A 65 3.65 15.62 10.66
N ALA A 66 2.44 15.97 11.13
CA ALA A 66 1.69 17.12 10.66
C ALA A 66 2.38 18.50 10.87
N HIS A 67 3.36 18.57 11.77
CA HIS A 67 4.08 19.81 12.11
C HIS A 67 5.45 19.92 11.46
N ASP A 68 5.95 18.84 10.89
CA ASP A 68 7.24 18.85 10.19
C ASP A 68 7.12 19.62 8.85
N PRO A 69 8.17 20.30 8.43
CA PRO A 69 8.25 20.76 7.05
C PRO A 69 8.29 19.56 6.10
N GLU A 70 7.81 19.76 4.90
CA GLU A 70 8.05 18.84 3.79
C GLU A 70 9.56 18.61 3.61
N GLU A 71 10.00 17.38 3.47
CA GLU A 71 11.42 17.05 3.44
C GLU A 71 11.77 16.13 2.27
N CYS A 72 12.74 16.53 1.46
CA CYS A 72 13.37 15.68 0.44
C CYS A 72 14.03 14.41 1.05
N SER A 73 14.23 14.38 2.37
CA SER A 73 14.77 13.22 3.10
C SER A 73 13.71 12.28 3.67
N PHE A 74 12.43 12.47 3.34
CA PHE A 74 11.33 11.66 3.87
C PHE A 74 11.58 10.16 3.68
N ILE A 75 11.92 9.73 2.47
CA ILE A 75 12.19 8.31 2.17
C ILE A 75 13.32 7.75 3.04
N HIS A 76 14.38 8.51 3.29
CA HIS A 76 15.48 8.07 4.16
C HIS A 76 15.06 7.85 5.60
N LYS A 77 14.01 8.54 6.07
CA LYS A 77 13.48 8.44 7.44
C LYS A 77 12.41 7.36 7.54
N VAL A 78 11.52 7.30 6.56
CA VAL A 78 10.35 6.40 6.61
C VAL A 78 10.73 4.95 6.38
N LEU A 79 11.65 4.63 5.46
CA LEU A 79 11.99 3.24 5.14
C LEU A 79 12.59 2.47 6.32
N PRO A 80 13.55 2.99 7.09
CA PRO A 80 14.02 2.32 8.31
C PRO A 80 12.91 2.11 9.34
N THR A 81 11.97 3.07 9.44
CA THR A 81 10.84 2.99 10.37
C THR A 81 9.85 1.93 9.92
N LEU A 82 9.53 1.86 8.63
CA LEU A 82 8.68 0.86 8.03
C LEU A 82 9.28 -0.56 8.19
N ASN A 83 10.58 -0.73 7.92
CA ASN A 83 11.26 -2.00 8.11
C ASN A 83 11.23 -2.46 9.58
N LYS A 84 11.41 -1.53 10.52
CA LYS A 84 11.28 -1.83 11.95
C LYS A 84 9.86 -2.22 12.33
N PHE A 85 8.86 -1.59 11.71
CA PHE A 85 7.45 -1.92 11.91
C PHE A 85 7.15 -3.33 11.42
N PHE A 86 7.57 -3.70 10.22
CA PHE A 86 7.43 -5.05 9.68
C PHE A 86 8.15 -6.10 10.52
N GLY A 87 9.39 -5.82 10.94
CA GLY A 87 10.16 -6.72 11.80
C GLY A 87 9.47 -7.02 13.14
N LYS A 88 8.83 -6.03 13.76
CA LYS A 88 8.04 -6.23 14.99
C LYS A 88 6.80 -7.08 14.78
N ARG A 89 6.16 -6.96 13.62
CA ARG A 89 4.95 -7.73 13.27
C ARG A 89 5.24 -9.12 12.72
N GLN A 90 6.47 -9.37 12.29
CA GLN A 90 6.85 -10.59 11.54
C GLN A 90 5.97 -10.79 10.28
N ALA A 91 5.54 -9.68 9.68
CA ALA A 91 4.70 -9.65 8.49
C ALA A 91 5.04 -8.43 7.65
N THR A 92 5.05 -8.59 6.33
CA THR A 92 5.32 -7.53 5.37
C THR A 92 4.20 -7.41 4.37
N ILE A 93 3.97 -6.20 3.86
CA ILE A 93 3.17 -5.95 2.67
C ILE A 93 4.02 -5.17 1.66
N PRO A 94 3.74 -5.31 0.35
CA PRO A 94 4.45 -4.57 -0.68
C PRO A 94 4.38 -3.07 -0.44
N TRP A 95 5.47 -2.36 -0.73
CA TRP A 95 5.46 -0.92 -0.73
C TRP A 95 6.18 -0.37 -1.96
N TYR A 96 5.81 0.81 -2.39
CA TYR A 96 6.24 1.43 -3.62
C TYR A 96 6.49 2.91 -3.38
N ILE A 97 7.38 3.51 -4.17
CA ILE A 97 7.62 4.95 -4.20
C ILE A 97 6.93 5.52 -5.42
N LEU A 98 6.14 6.59 -5.24
CA LEU A 98 5.49 7.33 -6.31
C LEU A 98 5.85 8.81 -6.16
N SER A 99 6.76 9.31 -7.00
CA SER A 99 7.31 10.66 -6.90
C SER A 99 6.86 11.58 -8.03
N ALA A 100 6.72 12.88 -7.75
CA ALA A 100 6.41 13.91 -8.75
C ALA A 100 7.57 14.19 -9.74
N GLY A 101 8.78 13.67 -9.45
CA GLY A 101 9.89 13.69 -10.41
C GLY A 101 10.66 14.99 -10.50
N THR A 102 11.01 15.61 -9.37
CA THR A 102 12.26 16.34 -9.40
C THR A 102 13.38 15.32 -9.59
N MET A 103 14.30 15.54 -10.54
CA MET A 103 15.38 14.58 -10.85
C MET A 103 16.15 14.17 -9.59
N ASP A 104 16.32 15.07 -8.65
CA ASP A 104 17.05 14.81 -7.40
C ASP A 104 16.25 13.92 -6.44
N GLY A 105 14.96 14.17 -6.25
CA GLY A 105 14.10 13.31 -5.43
C GLY A 105 13.91 11.93 -6.04
N PHE A 106 13.74 11.84 -7.36
CA PHE A 106 13.62 10.57 -8.08
C PHE A 106 14.92 9.75 -7.99
N ASN A 107 16.09 10.36 -8.24
CA ASN A 107 17.39 9.69 -8.14
C ASN A 107 17.65 9.21 -6.71
N SER A 108 17.35 10.04 -5.70
CA SER A 108 17.46 9.65 -4.29
C SER A 108 16.54 8.48 -3.95
N ALA A 109 15.29 8.50 -4.41
CA ALA A 109 14.34 7.42 -4.22
C ALA A 109 14.81 6.12 -4.91
N MET A 110 15.35 6.22 -6.13
CA MET A 110 15.93 5.09 -6.88
C MET A 110 17.12 4.48 -6.17
N ASP A 111 18.05 5.29 -5.68
CA ASP A 111 19.25 4.84 -4.97
C ASP A 111 18.88 4.09 -3.69
N ILE A 112 17.88 4.59 -2.96
CA ILE A 112 17.39 3.93 -1.74
C ILE A 112 16.65 2.65 -2.07
N ALA A 113 15.78 2.66 -3.08
CA ALA A 113 15.06 1.48 -3.52
C ALA A 113 16.04 0.37 -3.95
N GLN A 114 17.08 0.68 -4.70
CA GLN A 114 18.11 -0.27 -5.09
C GLN A 114 18.88 -0.83 -3.89
N TYR A 115 19.24 0.01 -2.93
CA TYR A 115 19.99 -0.41 -1.73
C TYR A 115 19.18 -1.36 -0.85
N ASN A 116 17.87 -1.12 -0.71
CA ASN A 116 17.02 -1.89 0.22
C ASN A 116 16.25 -3.05 -0.47
N HIS A 117 16.31 -3.23 -1.80
CA HIS A 117 15.27 -3.97 -2.51
C HIS A 117 15.70 -5.09 -3.44
N SER A 118 16.94 -5.48 -3.52
CA SER A 118 17.35 -6.61 -4.37
C SER A 118 16.57 -7.91 -4.08
N GLU A 119 16.01 -8.07 -2.90
CA GLU A 119 15.19 -9.23 -2.54
C GLU A 119 13.72 -9.02 -2.90
N TYR A 120 13.16 -7.83 -2.66
CA TYR A 120 11.75 -7.53 -2.91
C TYR A 120 11.42 -7.27 -4.39
N GLU A 121 12.38 -6.73 -5.15
CA GLU A 121 12.20 -6.46 -6.58
C GLU A 121 11.85 -7.72 -7.39
N LYS A 122 12.41 -8.87 -6.99
CA LYS A 122 12.09 -10.15 -7.62
C LYS A 122 10.65 -10.59 -7.37
N GLU A 123 10.12 -10.27 -6.21
CA GLU A 123 8.77 -10.67 -5.80
C GLU A 123 7.73 -9.61 -6.19
N TRP A 124 8.04 -8.34 -5.94
CA TRP A 124 7.08 -7.23 -6.05
C TRP A 124 7.22 -6.40 -7.33
N GLY A 125 8.25 -6.66 -8.14
CA GLY A 125 8.52 -5.95 -9.40
C GLY A 125 9.12 -4.57 -9.17
N ASN A 126 8.92 -3.66 -10.14
CA ASN A 126 9.44 -2.29 -10.03
C ASN A 126 8.90 -1.59 -8.77
N MET A 127 9.78 -0.94 -8.03
CA MET A 127 9.47 -0.32 -6.74
C MET A 127 9.32 1.21 -6.83
N VAL A 128 9.74 1.83 -7.94
CA VAL A 128 9.75 3.29 -8.08
C VAL A 128 9.02 3.72 -9.34
N TYR A 129 8.05 4.63 -9.14
CA TYR A 129 7.16 5.13 -10.18
C TYR A 129 7.12 6.66 -10.15
N SER A 130 6.75 7.27 -11.28
CA SER A 130 6.64 8.71 -11.42
C SER A 130 5.19 9.17 -11.58
N LYS A 131 4.76 10.14 -10.78
CA LYS A 131 3.42 10.77 -10.87
C LYS A 131 3.15 11.40 -12.25
N THR A 132 4.21 11.82 -12.94
CA THR A 132 4.14 12.55 -14.21
C THR A 132 4.47 11.73 -15.45
N SER A 133 4.84 10.45 -15.28
CA SER A 133 5.20 9.58 -16.38
C SER A 133 3.96 9.23 -17.23
N PRO A 134 4.07 9.29 -18.59
CA PRO A 134 2.99 8.84 -19.46
C PRO A 134 2.61 7.36 -19.24
N ALA A 135 1.33 7.03 -19.41
CA ALA A 135 0.77 5.70 -19.10
C ALA A 135 1.48 4.52 -19.81
N GLN A 136 2.09 4.75 -20.97
CA GLN A 136 2.84 3.73 -21.73
C GLN A 136 4.22 3.41 -21.15
N ASN A 137 4.73 4.23 -20.23
CA ASN A 137 6.05 4.02 -19.64
C ASN A 137 5.97 3.01 -18.49
N GLU A 138 7.04 2.22 -18.31
CA GLU A 138 7.13 1.18 -17.27
C GLU A 138 7.09 1.73 -15.83
N ASN A 139 7.37 3.01 -15.63
CA ASN A 139 7.32 3.68 -14.34
C ASN A 139 6.12 4.62 -14.19
N SER A 140 5.08 4.46 -14.99
CA SER A 140 3.85 5.26 -14.89
C SER A 140 2.98 4.86 -13.69
N PRO A 141 2.07 5.73 -13.25
CA PRO A 141 1.09 5.39 -12.21
C PRO A 141 0.20 4.21 -12.59
N GLU A 142 -0.18 4.10 -13.86
CA GLU A 142 -0.98 3.01 -14.38
C GLU A 142 -0.23 1.66 -14.23
N LYS A 143 1.07 1.64 -14.50
CA LYS A 143 1.91 0.46 -14.28
C LYS A 143 2.09 0.11 -12.80
N LEU A 144 2.14 1.10 -11.92
CA LEU A 144 2.09 0.89 -10.48
C LEU A 144 0.79 0.16 -10.09
N PHE A 145 -0.36 0.64 -10.55
CA PHE A 145 -1.66 0.05 -10.22
C PHE A 145 -1.82 -1.36 -10.81
N GLU A 146 -1.37 -1.60 -12.04
CA GLU A 146 -1.30 -2.94 -12.63
C GLU A 146 -0.46 -3.88 -11.74
N ASN A 147 0.71 -3.44 -11.30
CA ASN A 147 1.60 -4.22 -10.48
C ASN A 147 0.99 -4.51 -9.10
N ILE A 148 0.43 -3.49 -8.43
CA ILE A 148 -0.27 -3.67 -7.15
C ILE A 148 -1.40 -4.69 -7.30
N LYS A 149 -2.27 -4.56 -8.31
CA LYS A 149 -3.37 -5.50 -8.58
C LYS A 149 -2.86 -6.93 -8.74
N ARG A 150 -1.78 -7.12 -9.51
CA ARG A 150 -1.16 -8.44 -9.72
C ARG A 150 -0.66 -9.06 -8.42
N ILE A 151 0.06 -8.29 -7.60
CA ILE A 151 0.63 -8.76 -6.34
C ILE A 151 -0.46 -8.98 -5.31
N ALA A 152 -1.37 -8.02 -5.13
CA ALA A 152 -2.49 -8.10 -4.20
C ALA A 152 -3.40 -9.30 -4.50
N GLY A 153 -3.67 -9.58 -5.77
CA GLY A 153 -4.45 -10.75 -6.18
C GLY A 153 -3.80 -12.11 -5.85
N ASN A 154 -2.50 -12.12 -5.58
CA ASN A 154 -1.77 -13.33 -5.15
C ASN A 154 -1.67 -13.46 -3.63
N GLN A 155 -1.93 -12.42 -2.85
CA GLN A 155 -1.91 -12.48 -1.39
C GLN A 155 -2.99 -13.42 -0.85
N ILE A 156 -2.62 -14.26 0.11
CA ILE A 156 -3.51 -15.25 0.70
C ILE A 156 -4.75 -14.60 1.34
N THR A 157 -4.54 -13.49 2.04
CA THR A 157 -5.60 -12.70 2.67
C THR A 157 -6.67 -12.28 1.66
N ASN A 158 -6.24 -11.74 0.53
CA ASN A 158 -7.14 -11.30 -0.54
C ASN A 158 -7.85 -12.49 -1.21
N LYS A 159 -7.14 -13.62 -1.42
CA LYS A 159 -7.77 -14.85 -1.93
C LYS A 159 -8.88 -15.36 -1.02
N VAL A 160 -8.67 -15.30 0.31
CA VAL A 160 -9.69 -15.67 1.30
C VAL A 160 -10.84 -14.67 1.31
N LEU A 161 -10.56 -13.37 1.30
CA LEU A 161 -11.59 -12.32 1.25
C LEU A 161 -12.46 -12.47 -0.01
N PHE A 162 -11.86 -12.69 -1.17
CA PHE A 162 -12.58 -12.94 -2.42
C PHE A 162 -13.46 -14.18 -2.36
N ARG A 163 -12.91 -15.28 -1.86
CA ARG A 163 -13.63 -16.55 -1.75
C ARG A 163 -14.88 -16.46 -0.85
N TYR A 164 -14.82 -15.64 0.17
CA TYR A 164 -15.86 -15.47 1.19
C TYR A 164 -16.44 -14.05 1.23
N GLN A 165 -16.42 -13.35 0.09
CA GLN A 165 -16.86 -11.94 0.00
C GLN A 165 -18.28 -11.73 0.55
N ASP A 166 -19.23 -12.65 0.26
CA ASP A 166 -20.61 -12.58 0.74
C ASP A 166 -20.72 -12.60 2.27
N THR A 167 -19.73 -13.20 2.95
CA THR A 167 -19.67 -13.24 4.42
C THR A 167 -18.97 -11.99 4.94
N PHE A 168 -17.81 -11.63 4.38
CA PHE A 168 -16.99 -10.51 4.85
C PHE A 168 -17.61 -9.14 4.61
N GLN A 169 -18.54 -8.98 3.64
CA GLN A 169 -19.27 -7.73 3.43
C GLN A 169 -20.10 -7.27 4.65
N TYR A 170 -20.47 -8.19 5.55
CA TYR A 170 -21.23 -7.90 6.77
C TYR A 170 -20.34 -7.73 8.01
N MET A 171 -19.01 -7.80 7.85
CA MET A 171 -18.03 -7.74 8.93
C MET A 171 -17.16 -6.49 8.82
N GLY A 172 -16.88 -5.84 9.95
CA GLY A 172 -16.02 -4.67 10.04
C GLY A 172 -16.60 -3.57 10.88
N GLU A 173 -15.96 -2.41 10.87
CA GLU A 173 -16.42 -1.25 11.64
C GLU A 173 -17.81 -0.80 11.17
N GLY A 174 -18.74 -0.63 12.10
CA GLY A 174 -20.12 -0.24 11.82
C GLY A 174 -20.95 -1.30 11.07
N LYS A 175 -20.46 -2.52 10.94
CA LYS A 175 -21.16 -3.64 10.32
C LYS A 175 -21.84 -4.54 11.37
N LEU A 176 -22.56 -5.56 10.88
CA LEU A 176 -23.29 -6.52 11.72
C LEU A 176 -22.35 -7.32 12.65
N ILE A 177 -21.16 -7.64 12.18
CA ILE A 177 -20.10 -8.33 12.92
C ILE A 177 -18.92 -7.37 13.04
N ASP A 178 -18.40 -7.21 14.26
CA ASP A 178 -17.34 -6.27 14.54
C ASP A 178 -16.02 -6.62 13.83
N LYS A 179 -15.10 -5.65 13.83
CA LYS A 179 -13.80 -5.75 13.15
C LYS A 179 -12.91 -6.82 13.78
N GLU A 180 -12.95 -7.00 15.10
CA GLU A 180 -12.11 -7.99 15.79
C GLU A 180 -12.49 -9.42 15.37
N ALA A 181 -13.79 -9.72 15.38
CA ALA A 181 -14.31 -11.00 14.91
C ALA A 181 -13.99 -11.24 13.42
N ARG A 182 -14.07 -10.19 12.58
CA ARG A 182 -13.63 -10.25 11.18
C ARG A 182 -12.17 -10.66 11.06
N ASN A 183 -11.28 -10.03 11.80
CA ASN A 183 -9.84 -10.30 11.73
C ASN A 183 -9.49 -11.69 12.26
N ILE A 184 -10.17 -12.16 13.31
CA ILE A 184 -10.04 -13.53 13.82
C ILE A 184 -10.45 -14.54 12.75
N MET A 185 -11.62 -14.35 12.14
CA MET A 185 -12.13 -15.25 11.10
C MET A 185 -11.20 -15.29 9.89
N LEU A 186 -10.71 -14.12 9.44
CA LEU A 186 -9.78 -14.03 8.31
C LEU A 186 -8.51 -14.83 8.58
N ARG A 187 -7.87 -14.66 9.75
CA ARG A 187 -6.68 -15.43 10.14
C ARG A 187 -6.96 -16.92 10.22
N MET A 188 -8.09 -17.32 10.80
CA MET A 188 -8.48 -18.74 10.86
C MET A 188 -8.63 -19.35 9.46
N LEU A 189 -9.28 -18.66 8.54
CA LEU A 189 -9.46 -19.12 7.17
C LEU A 189 -8.14 -19.15 6.38
N CYS A 190 -7.27 -18.15 6.56
CA CYS A 190 -5.93 -18.17 5.98
C CYS A 190 -5.14 -19.40 6.44
N ASN A 191 -5.10 -19.67 7.74
CA ASN A 191 -4.42 -20.84 8.31
C ASN A 191 -5.05 -22.18 7.88
N LEU A 192 -6.37 -22.23 7.70
CA LEU A 192 -7.07 -23.45 7.28
C LEU A 192 -6.77 -23.83 5.83
N TYR A 193 -6.74 -22.83 4.94
CA TYR A 193 -6.56 -23.07 3.49
C TYR A 193 -5.11 -23.00 3.02
N TYR A 194 -4.24 -22.36 3.80
CA TYR A 194 -2.83 -22.14 3.49
C TYR A 194 -1.97 -22.33 4.76
N PRO A 195 -1.87 -23.57 5.29
CA PRO A 195 -1.26 -23.83 6.60
C PRO A 195 0.26 -23.61 6.68
N GLU A 196 0.94 -23.41 5.55
CA GLU A 196 2.40 -23.25 5.47
C GLU A 196 2.86 -21.84 5.04
N SER A 197 2.01 -20.84 5.15
CA SER A 197 2.32 -19.46 4.74
C SER A 197 2.73 -18.56 5.91
#